data_c20fb8303e0bd397f13efa809c50baf1
#
_entry.id   c20fb8303e0bd397f13efa809c50baf1
#
_cell.length_a   1.000
_cell.length_b   1.000
_cell.length_c   1.000
_cell.angle_alpha   90.00
_cell.angle_beta   90.00
_cell.angle_gamma   90.00
#
_symmetry.space_group_name_H-M   'P 1'
#
loop_
_entity.id
_entity.type
_entity.pdbx_description
1 polymer ?
#
loop_
_entity_poly.entity_id
_entity_poly.type
_entity_poly.pdbx_seq_one_letter_code
_entity_poly.pdbx_strand_id
1 'polypeptide(L)'
;MHQFYLDVEMNCLISPVRFDNARLPWFGLDIGGSLVKLVYFEPCSSQLNCKGQEKVGLEAIQDFIKSNIHYGEEGRRDENLAMEHVMLGNREGHLHFIRFPTDAVDTFLIVAKEMNASVLNNKVCATGGGAFKFEKDFREVLGVQLLKYDELECLVHGIHFINAHGVDECFYWNNLHCLEKSVKVSYDFHNDAYPYIVVNIGSGVSILLVESGEKFSRISGTSLGGGTFLGLCCLLTNCASFEEALSMAEEGDSTKVDKLVRDIYGGDYTKFGLPGDSIASSFGKMTSEENRSSVSDKDLARAMLVTITNNIGSIARMCAVNHKVERVVFVGNFLRGNTIAMKLLAFAMDYWSKGTMKALFLKHEGYFGASGALLELMTRMNENGESTD
;
A
#
# COMPACT_ATOMS: atom_id res chain seq x y z
N MET A 1 -30.07 -10.58 -9.23
CA MET A 1 -30.43 -9.15 -9.36
C MET A 1 -29.39 -8.21 -8.73
N HIS A 2 -28.63 -8.62 -7.70
CA HIS A 2 -27.53 -7.82 -7.11
C HIS A 2 -26.27 -7.76 -7.99
N GLN A 3 -25.96 -8.81 -8.73
CA GLN A 3 -24.83 -8.86 -9.66
C GLN A 3 -24.99 -7.86 -10.82
N PHE A 4 -26.23 -7.59 -11.25
CA PHE A 4 -26.53 -6.66 -12.36
C PHE A 4 -26.34 -5.17 -12.02
N TYR A 5 -26.43 -4.78 -10.74
CA TYR A 5 -26.23 -3.39 -10.31
C TYR A 5 -24.77 -3.04 -10.12
N LEU A 6 -23.93 -3.98 -9.68
CA LEU A 6 -22.48 -3.80 -9.57
C LEU A 6 -21.82 -3.66 -10.95
N ASP A 7 -22.32 -4.38 -11.96
CA ASP A 7 -21.86 -4.24 -13.35
C ASP A 7 -22.22 -2.88 -13.99
N VAL A 8 -23.28 -2.22 -13.51
CA VAL A 8 -23.74 -0.95 -14.11
C VAL A 8 -22.96 0.26 -13.58
N GLU A 9 -22.56 0.32 -12.31
CA GLU A 9 -21.78 1.44 -11.78
C GLU A 9 -20.29 1.34 -12.12
N MET A 10 -19.72 0.13 -12.23
CA MET A 10 -18.36 -0.08 -12.73
C MET A 10 -18.25 0.11 -14.26
N ASN A 11 -19.29 -0.22 -15.01
CA ASN A 11 -19.35 0.04 -16.46
C ASN A 11 -19.47 1.54 -16.81
N CYS A 12 -19.80 2.42 -15.88
CA CYS A 12 -19.73 3.87 -16.08
C CYS A 12 -18.30 4.42 -16.02
N LEU A 13 -17.35 3.69 -15.38
CA LEU A 13 -15.94 4.07 -15.35
C LEU A 13 -15.12 3.43 -16.49
N ILE A 14 -15.62 2.34 -17.09
CA ILE A 14 -14.94 1.65 -18.19
C ILE A 14 -16.00 1.34 -19.25
N SER A 15 -16.12 2.18 -20.29
CA SER A 15 -16.95 1.86 -21.45
C SER A 15 -16.61 0.46 -21.98
N PRO A 16 -17.59 -0.35 -22.48
CA PRO A 16 -17.31 -1.68 -23.01
C PRO A 16 -16.56 -1.55 -24.34
N VAL A 17 -15.24 -1.38 -24.28
CA VAL A 17 -14.38 -1.22 -25.45
C VAL A 17 -13.74 -2.55 -25.79
N ARG A 18 -13.65 -2.83 -27.09
CA ARG A 18 -13.06 -4.06 -27.65
C ARG A 18 -11.55 -4.05 -27.46
N PHE A 19 -11.05 -4.86 -26.52
CA PHE A 19 -9.61 -5.06 -26.24
C PHE A 19 -8.91 -6.04 -27.21
N ASP A 20 -9.50 -6.35 -28.35
CA ASP A 20 -9.05 -7.42 -29.23
C ASP A 20 -7.62 -7.23 -29.77
N ASN A 21 -7.06 -6.01 -29.71
CA ASN A 21 -5.76 -5.66 -30.28
C ASN A 21 -4.70 -5.22 -29.25
N ALA A 22 -5.00 -5.21 -27.95
CA ALA A 22 -4.01 -4.80 -26.95
C ALA A 22 -2.94 -5.89 -26.76
N ARG A 23 -1.68 -5.54 -27.04
CA ARG A 23 -0.55 -6.47 -26.88
C ARG A 23 -0.27 -6.75 -25.40
N LEU A 24 -0.08 -8.00 -25.06
CA LEU A 24 0.38 -8.46 -23.75
C LEU A 24 1.91 -8.36 -23.67
N PRO A 25 2.53 -8.37 -22.49
CA PRO A 25 1.94 -8.45 -21.15
C PRO A 25 1.45 -7.09 -20.64
N TRP A 26 0.51 -7.11 -19.67
CA TRP A 26 0.02 -5.92 -19.02
C TRP A 26 0.59 -5.79 -17.60
N PHE A 27 1.32 -4.71 -17.40
CA PHE A 27 1.96 -4.38 -16.13
C PHE A 27 1.58 -2.99 -15.68
N GLY A 28 1.44 -2.82 -14.38
CA GLY A 28 1.43 -1.54 -13.71
C GLY A 28 2.60 -1.46 -12.72
N LEU A 29 3.28 -0.33 -12.68
CA LEU A 29 4.42 -0.07 -11.82
C LEU A 29 4.12 1.10 -10.86
N ASP A 30 4.46 0.91 -9.59
CA ASP A 30 4.62 2.00 -8.63
C ASP A 30 6.08 2.01 -8.18
N ILE A 31 6.83 3.02 -8.64
CA ILE A 31 8.27 3.14 -8.36
C ILE A 31 8.44 4.18 -7.26
N GLY A 32 8.42 3.72 -6.01
CA GLY A 32 8.63 4.56 -4.83
C GLY A 32 10.12 4.85 -4.56
N GLY A 33 10.37 5.63 -3.49
CA GLY A 33 11.74 5.97 -3.09
C GLY A 33 12.55 4.78 -2.56
N SER A 34 11.91 3.78 -1.97
CA SER A 34 12.57 2.62 -1.35
C SER A 34 12.18 1.30 -2.01
N LEU A 35 10.95 1.18 -2.52
CA LEU A 35 10.42 -0.05 -3.11
C LEU A 35 9.75 0.23 -4.45
N VAL A 36 9.94 -0.69 -5.39
CA VAL A 36 9.13 -0.85 -6.59
C VAL A 36 8.07 -1.91 -6.33
N LYS A 37 6.85 -1.63 -6.75
CA LYS A 37 5.75 -2.60 -6.77
C LYS A 37 5.30 -2.75 -8.22
N LEU A 38 5.11 -3.98 -8.61
CA LEU A 38 4.68 -4.38 -9.93
C LEU A 38 3.43 -5.25 -9.80
N VAL A 39 2.40 -4.90 -10.55
CA VAL A 39 1.21 -5.74 -10.71
C VAL A 39 1.19 -6.25 -12.13
N TYR A 40 1.13 -7.56 -12.29
CA TYR A 40 1.09 -8.25 -13.57
C TYR A 40 -0.24 -8.96 -13.75
N PHE A 41 -0.87 -8.73 -14.91
CA PHE A 41 -2.07 -9.45 -15.32
C PHE A 41 -1.69 -10.62 -16.24
N GLU A 42 -1.94 -11.85 -15.78
CA GLU A 42 -1.79 -13.09 -16.53
C GLU A 42 -3.16 -13.50 -17.12
N PRO A 43 -3.39 -13.37 -18.44
CA PRO A 43 -4.66 -13.77 -19.03
C PRO A 43 -4.82 -15.30 -19.04
N CYS A 44 -6.06 -15.78 -18.89
CA CYS A 44 -6.36 -17.22 -19.00
C CYS A 44 -6.00 -17.76 -20.37
N SER A 45 -5.38 -18.94 -20.41
CA SER A 45 -4.84 -19.58 -21.64
C SER A 45 -5.89 -19.79 -22.75
N SER A 46 -7.17 -19.94 -22.37
CA SER A 46 -8.29 -20.11 -23.32
C SER A 46 -8.59 -18.86 -24.17
N GLN A 47 -8.07 -17.70 -23.77
CA GLN A 47 -8.33 -16.41 -24.42
C GLN A 47 -7.12 -15.86 -25.19
N LEU A 48 -6.01 -16.60 -25.19
CA LEU A 48 -4.78 -16.20 -25.89
C LEU A 48 -4.86 -16.54 -27.38
N ASN A 49 -5.26 -15.58 -28.21
CA ASN A 49 -5.15 -15.67 -29.68
C ASN A 49 -3.73 -15.32 -30.18
N CYS A 50 -2.71 -15.39 -29.35
CA CYS A 50 -1.33 -15.07 -29.67
C CYS A 50 -0.70 -16.20 -30.52
N LYS A 51 0.01 -15.85 -31.60
CA LYS A 51 0.71 -16.79 -32.48
C LYS A 51 2.22 -16.50 -32.50
N GLY A 52 3.03 -17.56 -32.65
CA GLY A 52 4.47 -17.43 -32.89
C GLY A 52 5.26 -16.90 -31.68
N GLN A 53 6.12 -15.91 -31.94
CA GLN A 53 7.07 -15.36 -30.92
C GLN A 53 6.37 -14.71 -29.71
N GLU A 54 5.19 -14.12 -29.91
CA GLU A 54 4.43 -13.52 -28.79
C GLU A 54 4.00 -14.57 -27.76
N LYS A 55 3.56 -15.75 -28.22
CA LYS A 55 3.17 -16.84 -27.31
C LYS A 55 4.35 -17.35 -26.51
N VAL A 56 5.50 -17.57 -27.16
CA VAL A 56 6.73 -18.04 -26.50
C VAL A 56 7.21 -17.02 -25.47
N GLY A 57 7.15 -15.72 -25.78
CA GLY A 57 7.54 -14.67 -24.83
C GLY A 57 6.62 -14.58 -23.61
N LEU A 58 5.30 -14.74 -23.81
CA LEU A 58 4.34 -14.76 -22.69
C LEU A 58 4.54 -15.99 -21.80
N GLU A 59 4.71 -17.17 -22.38
CA GLU A 59 4.99 -18.41 -21.64
C GLU A 59 6.28 -18.28 -20.83
N ALA A 60 7.35 -17.69 -21.39
CA ALA A 60 8.59 -17.45 -20.67
C ALA A 60 8.42 -16.49 -19.49
N ILE A 61 7.63 -15.41 -19.64
CA ILE A 61 7.32 -14.48 -18.53
C ILE A 61 6.48 -15.19 -17.46
N GLN A 62 5.48 -15.96 -17.85
CA GLN A 62 4.65 -16.73 -16.93
C GLN A 62 5.47 -17.72 -16.10
N ASP A 63 6.33 -18.49 -16.79
CA ASP A 63 7.21 -19.46 -16.14
C ASP A 63 8.18 -18.77 -15.17
N PHE A 64 8.74 -17.64 -15.56
CA PHE A 64 9.61 -16.84 -14.69
C PHE A 64 8.86 -16.34 -13.45
N ILE A 65 7.69 -15.72 -13.64
CA ILE A 65 6.88 -15.21 -12.52
C ILE A 65 6.47 -16.34 -11.57
N LYS A 66 6.15 -17.53 -12.10
CA LYS A 66 5.73 -18.68 -11.29
C LYS A 66 6.91 -19.40 -10.63
N SER A 67 8.06 -19.46 -11.29
CA SER A 67 9.23 -20.21 -10.79
C SER A 67 10.10 -19.42 -9.82
N ASN A 68 10.10 -18.09 -9.90
CA ASN A 68 10.94 -17.24 -9.07
C ASN A 68 10.14 -16.55 -7.96
N ILE A 69 10.38 -16.98 -6.72
CA ILE A 69 9.86 -16.31 -5.53
C ILE A 69 10.66 -15.02 -5.25
N HIS A 70 11.92 -14.96 -5.71
CA HIS A 70 12.85 -13.86 -5.50
C HIS A 70 13.23 -13.20 -6.83
N TYR A 71 13.06 -11.89 -6.93
CA TYR A 71 13.44 -11.04 -8.07
C TYR A 71 14.66 -10.22 -7.65
N GLY A 72 15.86 -10.69 -7.99
CA GLY A 72 17.09 -10.23 -7.36
C GLY A 72 17.28 -10.82 -5.95
N GLU A 73 18.22 -10.31 -5.18
CA GLU A 73 18.50 -10.84 -3.83
C GLU A 73 17.35 -10.60 -2.85
N GLU A 74 16.58 -9.53 -3.01
CA GLU A 74 15.53 -9.09 -2.09
C GLU A 74 14.13 -8.98 -2.72
N GLY A 75 13.99 -9.27 -4.02
CA GLY A 75 12.69 -9.23 -4.71
C GLY A 75 11.80 -10.39 -4.29
N ARG A 76 10.49 -10.15 -4.16
CA ARG A 76 9.50 -11.16 -3.75
C ARG A 76 8.20 -11.04 -4.52
N ARG A 77 7.62 -12.20 -4.85
CA ARG A 77 6.22 -12.32 -5.24
C ARG A 77 5.38 -12.64 -4.01
N ASP A 78 4.30 -11.88 -3.83
CA ASP A 78 3.37 -12.08 -2.72
C ASP A 78 2.25 -13.03 -3.15
N GLU A 79 2.53 -14.33 -3.11
CA GLU A 79 1.62 -15.40 -3.56
C GLU A 79 0.27 -15.37 -2.86
N ASN A 80 0.27 -15.05 -1.56
CA ASN A 80 -0.96 -14.98 -0.75
C ASN A 80 -1.88 -13.80 -1.13
N LEU A 81 -1.38 -12.87 -1.95
CA LEU A 81 -2.14 -11.74 -2.48
C LEU A 81 -2.61 -11.98 -3.92
N ALA A 82 -2.16 -13.05 -4.59
CA ALA A 82 -2.59 -13.34 -5.95
C ALA A 82 -4.12 -13.40 -6.04
N MET A 83 -4.69 -12.74 -7.07
CA MET A 83 -6.12 -12.74 -7.32
C MET A 83 -6.42 -13.53 -8.57
N GLU A 84 -7.30 -14.52 -8.46
CA GLU A 84 -7.72 -15.39 -9.55
C GLU A 84 -9.04 -14.90 -10.16
N HIS A 85 -9.25 -15.21 -11.43
CA HIS A 85 -10.50 -14.92 -12.14
C HIS A 85 -10.91 -13.45 -12.15
N VAL A 86 -9.91 -12.54 -12.22
CA VAL A 86 -10.16 -11.10 -12.32
C VAL A 86 -10.48 -10.73 -13.76
N MET A 87 -11.58 -9.99 -13.93
CA MET A 87 -11.91 -9.40 -15.21
C MET A 87 -11.19 -8.06 -15.40
N LEU A 88 -10.37 -7.95 -16.42
CA LEU A 88 -9.72 -6.71 -16.83
C LEU A 88 -10.15 -6.38 -18.26
N GLY A 89 -11.11 -5.45 -18.40
CA GLY A 89 -11.85 -5.25 -19.63
C GLY A 89 -12.69 -6.47 -20.02
N ASN A 90 -12.44 -7.03 -21.21
CA ASN A 90 -13.11 -8.24 -21.69
C ASN A 90 -12.29 -9.53 -21.50
N ARG A 91 -11.18 -9.46 -20.78
CA ARG A 91 -10.30 -10.62 -20.52
C ARG A 91 -10.35 -11.07 -19.07
N GLU A 92 -10.47 -12.37 -18.89
CA GLU A 92 -10.33 -13.03 -17.60
C GLU A 92 -8.86 -13.44 -17.40
N GLY A 93 -8.34 -13.27 -16.18
CA GLY A 93 -6.97 -13.62 -15.86
C GLY A 93 -6.69 -13.62 -14.36
N HIS A 94 -5.41 -13.67 -14.04
CA HIS A 94 -4.90 -13.64 -12.67
C HIS A 94 -4.02 -12.41 -12.47
N LEU A 95 -4.11 -11.79 -11.28
CA LEU A 95 -3.22 -10.71 -10.88
C LEU A 95 -2.14 -11.26 -9.97
N HIS A 96 -0.90 -10.92 -10.30
CA HIS A 96 0.28 -11.22 -9.50
C HIS A 96 0.89 -9.95 -8.96
N PHE A 97 1.29 -9.99 -7.69
CA PHE A 97 1.81 -8.86 -6.94
C PHE A 97 3.28 -9.12 -6.59
N ILE A 98 4.16 -8.24 -7.07
CA ILE A 98 5.61 -8.38 -6.99
C ILE A 98 6.20 -7.10 -6.41
N ARG A 99 7.21 -7.23 -5.57
CA ARG A 99 7.97 -6.09 -5.02
C ARG A 99 9.45 -6.37 -5.01
N PHE A 100 10.24 -5.32 -5.15
CA PHE A 100 11.69 -5.36 -5.00
C PHE A 100 12.21 -3.97 -4.59
N PRO A 101 13.43 -3.89 -3.98
CA PRO A 101 14.04 -2.62 -3.63
C PRO A 101 14.26 -1.72 -4.84
N THR A 102 14.12 -0.41 -4.66
CA THR A 102 14.30 0.57 -5.76
C THR A 102 15.74 0.63 -6.27
N ASP A 103 16.73 0.30 -5.46
CA ASP A 103 18.13 0.17 -5.87
C ASP A 103 18.41 -1.09 -6.71
N ALA A 104 17.49 -2.07 -6.72
CA ALA A 104 17.55 -3.24 -7.59
C ALA A 104 16.91 -3.04 -8.99
N VAL A 105 16.51 -1.82 -9.36
CA VAL A 105 15.90 -1.53 -10.68
C VAL A 105 16.82 -1.94 -11.83
N ASP A 106 18.12 -1.70 -11.72
CA ASP A 106 19.07 -2.09 -12.78
C ASP A 106 19.08 -3.61 -13.01
N THR A 107 19.07 -4.39 -11.93
CA THR A 107 18.97 -5.87 -12.00
C THR A 107 17.66 -6.30 -12.65
N PHE A 108 16.54 -5.68 -12.26
CA PHE A 108 15.23 -5.93 -12.87
C PHE A 108 15.25 -5.66 -14.38
N LEU A 109 15.84 -4.54 -14.82
CA LEU A 109 15.94 -4.19 -16.25
C LEU A 109 16.77 -5.22 -17.05
N ILE A 110 17.87 -5.72 -16.49
CA ILE A 110 18.69 -6.76 -17.11
C ILE A 110 17.87 -8.04 -17.30
N VAL A 111 17.21 -8.52 -16.25
CA VAL A 111 16.38 -9.71 -16.28
C VAL A 111 15.23 -9.56 -17.29
N ALA A 112 14.52 -8.42 -17.27
CA ALA A 112 13.43 -8.14 -18.21
C ALA A 112 13.91 -8.10 -19.68
N LYS A 113 15.14 -7.65 -19.92
CA LYS A 113 15.78 -7.66 -21.25
C LYS A 113 16.09 -9.09 -21.71
N GLU A 114 16.66 -9.91 -20.85
CA GLU A 114 16.95 -11.32 -21.15
C GLU A 114 15.70 -12.11 -21.52
N MET A 115 14.57 -11.76 -20.91
CA MET A 115 13.26 -12.35 -21.19
C MET A 115 12.58 -11.78 -22.45
N ASN A 116 13.21 -10.86 -23.17
CA ASN A 116 12.63 -10.17 -24.33
C ASN A 116 11.27 -9.49 -24.02
N ALA A 117 11.06 -9.03 -22.81
CA ALA A 117 9.80 -8.40 -22.38
C ALA A 117 9.42 -7.17 -23.23
N SER A 118 10.39 -6.46 -23.77
CA SER A 118 10.22 -5.30 -24.66
C SER A 118 9.65 -5.65 -26.04
N VAL A 119 9.76 -6.90 -26.48
CA VAL A 119 9.22 -7.34 -27.79
C VAL A 119 7.69 -7.40 -27.75
N LEU A 120 7.11 -7.59 -26.57
CA LEU A 120 5.69 -7.80 -26.40
C LEU A 120 4.94 -6.47 -26.22
N ASN A 121 5.49 -5.53 -25.45
CA ASN A 121 4.89 -4.20 -25.25
C ASN A 121 5.99 -3.13 -25.07
N ASN A 122 5.93 -2.07 -25.86
CA ASN A 122 6.89 -0.97 -25.76
C ASN A 122 6.45 0.18 -24.83
N LYS A 123 5.29 0.03 -24.17
CA LYS A 123 4.74 1.01 -23.23
C LYS A 123 4.34 0.32 -21.93
N VAL A 124 4.71 0.92 -20.82
CA VAL A 124 4.35 0.47 -19.47
C VAL A 124 3.86 1.67 -18.68
N CYS A 125 2.73 1.52 -17.99
CA CYS A 125 2.22 2.54 -17.11
C CYS A 125 2.91 2.49 -15.76
N ALA A 126 3.35 3.64 -15.29
CA ALA A 126 4.09 3.76 -14.05
C ALA A 126 3.66 5.00 -13.27
N THR A 127 3.69 4.88 -11.96
CA THR A 127 3.45 5.97 -11.01
C THR A 127 4.58 6.05 -9.98
N GLY A 128 4.53 7.03 -9.09
CA GLY A 128 5.54 7.28 -8.09
C GLY A 128 6.73 8.10 -8.61
N GLY A 129 7.51 8.67 -7.69
CA GLY A 129 8.64 9.55 -8.04
C GLY A 129 9.74 8.88 -8.86
N GLY A 130 9.95 7.58 -8.68
CA GLY A 130 10.93 6.79 -9.43
C GLY A 130 10.59 6.64 -10.91
N ALA A 131 9.31 6.75 -11.32
CA ALA A 131 8.92 6.74 -12.72
C ALA A 131 9.56 7.86 -13.53
N PHE A 132 9.86 9.00 -12.90
CA PHE A 132 10.61 10.10 -13.50
C PHE A 132 12.13 9.84 -13.47
N LYS A 133 12.63 9.28 -12.36
CA LYS A 133 14.06 9.03 -12.16
C LYS A 133 14.59 7.98 -13.13
N PHE A 134 13.88 6.88 -13.32
CA PHE A 134 14.32 5.73 -14.11
C PHE A 134 13.79 5.70 -15.56
N GLU A 135 13.08 6.73 -16.02
CA GLU A 135 12.54 6.78 -17.39
C GLU A 135 13.61 6.54 -18.45
N LYS A 136 14.81 7.12 -18.26
CA LYS A 136 15.92 6.97 -19.19
C LYS A 136 16.43 5.53 -19.24
N ASP A 137 16.56 4.89 -18.08
CA ASP A 137 17.07 3.52 -17.98
C ASP A 137 16.12 2.52 -18.64
N PHE A 138 14.81 2.64 -18.40
CA PHE A 138 13.80 1.83 -19.10
C PHE A 138 13.86 1.98 -20.62
N ARG A 139 14.05 3.22 -21.10
CA ARG A 139 14.14 3.49 -22.54
C ARG A 139 15.43 2.94 -23.15
N GLU A 140 16.59 3.14 -22.51
CA GLU A 140 17.90 2.74 -23.05
C GLU A 140 18.16 1.24 -22.94
N VAL A 141 17.72 0.59 -21.85
CA VAL A 141 17.98 -0.83 -21.60
C VAL A 141 16.94 -1.72 -22.28
N LEU A 142 15.64 -1.37 -22.13
CA LEU A 142 14.52 -2.19 -22.63
C LEU A 142 13.88 -1.66 -23.90
N GLY A 143 14.13 -0.41 -24.32
CA GLY A 143 13.37 0.24 -25.39
C GLY A 143 11.92 0.54 -25.02
N VAL A 144 11.58 0.52 -23.73
CA VAL A 144 10.23 0.71 -23.20
C VAL A 144 10.01 2.16 -22.79
N GLN A 145 8.89 2.73 -23.20
CA GLN A 145 8.44 4.03 -22.76
C GLN A 145 7.61 3.91 -21.46
N LEU A 146 8.00 4.61 -20.39
CA LEU A 146 7.17 4.76 -19.21
C LEU A 146 6.11 5.84 -19.45
N LEU A 147 4.84 5.44 -19.37
CA LEU A 147 3.70 6.36 -19.31
C LEU A 147 3.45 6.69 -17.86
N LYS A 148 3.72 7.95 -17.50
CA LYS A 148 3.69 8.42 -16.10
C LYS A 148 2.31 8.94 -15.73
N TYR A 149 1.80 8.50 -14.59
CA TYR A 149 0.50 8.85 -14.04
C TYR A 149 0.64 9.44 -12.63
N ASP A 150 -0.35 10.21 -12.24
CA ASP A 150 -0.41 10.76 -10.88
C ASP A 150 -0.50 9.64 -9.84
N GLU A 151 0.31 9.74 -8.78
CA GLU A 151 0.41 8.71 -7.74
C GLU A 151 -0.88 8.59 -6.94
N LEU A 152 -1.54 9.71 -6.65
CA LEU A 152 -2.75 9.72 -5.82
C LEU A 152 -3.96 9.24 -6.59
N GLU A 153 -4.02 9.55 -7.89
CA GLU A 153 -5.06 9.04 -8.81
C GLU A 153 -4.96 7.53 -8.94
N CYS A 154 -3.77 7.01 -9.26
CA CYS A 154 -3.52 5.57 -9.32
C CYS A 154 -3.84 4.87 -7.98
N LEU A 155 -3.52 5.51 -6.84
CA LEU A 155 -3.83 4.97 -5.53
C LEU A 155 -5.34 4.79 -5.33
N VAL A 156 -6.14 5.81 -5.59
CA VAL A 156 -7.60 5.77 -5.40
C VAL A 156 -8.26 4.77 -6.34
N HIS A 157 -7.92 4.80 -7.64
CA HIS A 157 -8.44 3.86 -8.64
C HIS A 157 -8.05 2.41 -8.30
N GLY A 158 -6.80 2.18 -7.86
CA GLY A 158 -6.33 0.87 -7.43
C GLY A 158 -7.06 0.34 -6.20
N ILE A 159 -7.34 1.18 -5.20
CA ILE A 159 -8.15 0.80 -4.03
C ILE A 159 -9.54 0.32 -4.46
N HIS A 160 -10.22 1.10 -5.32
CA HIS A 160 -11.56 0.74 -5.79
C HIS A 160 -11.54 -0.58 -6.57
N PHE A 161 -10.60 -0.73 -7.48
CA PHE A 161 -10.48 -1.91 -8.32
C PHE A 161 -10.22 -3.19 -7.51
N ILE A 162 -9.20 -3.16 -6.65
CA ILE A 162 -8.84 -4.33 -5.84
C ILE A 162 -9.98 -4.67 -4.86
N ASN A 163 -10.58 -3.66 -4.23
CA ASN A 163 -11.70 -3.89 -3.33
C ASN A 163 -12.93 -4.47 -4.04
N ALA A 164 -13.18 -4.08 -5.30
CA ALA A 164 -14.30 -4.60 -6.09
C ALA A 164 -14.14 -6.09 -6.47
N HIS A 165 -12.90 -6.56 -6.63
CA HIS A 165 -12.60 -7.93 -7.06
C HIS A 165 -12.10 -8.84 -5.92
N GLY A 166 -11.64 -8.25 -4.81
CA GLY A 166 -11.07 -8.98 -3.67
C GLY A 166 -12.12 -9.51 -2.71
N VAL A 167 -12.05 -10.79 -2.39
CA VAL A 167 -12.89 -11.38 -1.33
C VAL A 167 -12.33 -10.98 0.03
N ASP A 168 -13.18 -10.39 0.89
CA ASP A 168 -12.81 -9.92 2.23
C ASP A 168 -11.58 -8.98 2.20
N GLU A 169 -11.49 -8.11 1.20
CA GLU A 169 -10.36 -7.21 1.01
C GLU A 169 -10.24 -6.23 2.17
N CYS A 170 -11.33 -5.61 2.56
CA CYS A 170 -11.38 -4.62 3.63
C CYS A 170 -11.70 -5.25 4.98
N PHE A 171 -11.00 -4.83 6.03
CA PHE A 171 -11.22 -5.28 7.39
C PHE A 171 -10.94 -4.19 8.42
N TYR A 172 -11.41 -4.40 9.64
CA TYR A 172 -11.06 -3.62 10.83
C TYR A 172 -10.71 -4.53 12.01
N TRP A 173 -10.07 -3.94 13.03
CA TRP A 173 -9.79 -4.65 14.27
C TRP A 173 -10.89 -4.38 15.29
N ASN A 174 -11.38 -5.45 15.92
CA ASN A 174 -12.36 -5.40 17.02
C ASN A 174 -11.69 -5.79 18.35
N ASN A 175 -12.38 -5.55 19.49
CA ASN A 175 -11.89 -5.81 20.86
C ASN A 175 -10.59 -5.05 21.21
N LEU A 176 -10.54 -3.78 20.84
CA LEU A 176 -9.36 -2.92 20.97
C LEU A 176 -8.98 -2.60 22.41
N HIS A 177 -9.86 -2.83 23.39
CA HIS A 177 -9.54 -2.68 24.84
C HIS A 177 -8.48 -3.68 25.32
N CYS A 178 -8.30 -4.79 24.61
CA CYS A 178 -7.25 -5.76 24.85
C CYS A 178 -6.60 -6.11 23.52
N LEU A 179 -5.50 -5.43 23.17
CA LEU A 179 -4.83 -5.55 21.88
C LEU A 179 -4.40 -7.01 21.57
N GLU A 180 -4.11 -7.81 22.58
CA GLU A 180 -3.78 -9.23 22.41
C GLU A 180 -4.98 -10.07 21.96
N LYS A 181 -6.19 -9.70 22.39
CA LYS A 181 -7.45 -10.37 22.05
C LYS A 181 -8.18 -9.73 20.88
N SER A 182 -7.59 -8.73 20.24
CA SER A 182 -8.18 -8.09 19.09
C SER A 182 -8.22 -9.05 17.90
N VAL A 183 -9.35 -9.03 17.18
CA VAL A 183 -9.61 -9.91 16.02
C VAL A 183 -9.90 -9.08 14.78
N LYS A 184 -9.49 -9.60 13.62
CA LYS A 184 -9.86 -9.03 12.32
C LYS A 184 -11.31 -9.36 12.02
N VAL A 185 -12.07 -8.37 11.58
CA VAL A 185 -13.45 -8.49 11.14
C VAL A 185 -13.55 -7.93 9.74
N SER A 186 -14.12 -8.70 8.81
CA SER A 186 -14.36 -8.25 7.44
C SER A 186 -15.32 -7.05 7.42
N TYR A 187 -15.09 -6.12 6.51
CA TYR A 187 -15.87 -4.91 6.34
C TYR A 187 -16.31 -4.78 4.88
N ASP A 188 -17.61 -4.72 4.64
CA ASP A 188 -18.14 -4.43 3.32
C ASP A 188 -17.95 -2.94 3.00
N PHE A 189 -16.96 -2.65 2.16
CA PHE A 189 -16.60 -1.30 1.76
C PHE A 189 -17.37 -0.82 0.52
N HIS A 190 -18.17 -1.69 -0.13
CA HIS A 190 -18.84 -1.36 -1.40
C HIS A 190 -20.11 -0.54 -1.22
N ASN A 191 -20.94 -0.89 -0.24
CA ASN A 191 -22.30 -0.36 -0.15
C ASN A 191 -22.41 1.03 0.46
N ASP A 192 -21.36 1.51 1.12
CA ASP A 192 -21.37 2.79 1.84
C ASP A 192 -19.96 3.42 1.88
N ALA A 193 -19.31 3.47 0.71
CA ALA A 193 -17.90 3.85 0.63
C ALA A 193 -17.67 5.34 0.94
N TYR A 194 -18.45 6.24 0.38
CA TYR A 194 -18.15 7.68 0.37
C TYR A 194 -18.93 8.50 1.40
N PRO A 195 -18.37 9.61 1.90
CA PRO A 195 -16.96 9.96 1.80
C PRO A 195 -16.09 9.15 2.76
N TYR A 196 -14.81 9.01 2.43
CA TYR A 196 -13.82 8.41 3.32
C TYR A 196 -12.47 9.12 3.21
N ILE A 197 -11.59 8.90 4.19
CA ILE A 197 -10.22 9.39 4.15
C ILE A 197 -9.27 8.23 3.85
N VAL A 198 -8.34 8.44 2.94
CA VAL A 198 -7.19 7.54 2.72
C VAL A 198 -5.96 8.12 3.40
N VAL A 199 -5.29 7.30 4.19
CA VAL A 199 -3.99 7.59 4.80
C VAL A 199 -2.97 6.64 4.18
N ASN A 200 -2.24 7.12 3.19
CA ASN A 200 -1.19 6.34 2.52
C ASN A 200 0.13 6.52 3.25
N ILE A 201 0.60 5.43 3.90
CA ILE A 201 1.81 5.39 4.71
C ILE A 201 2.92 4.67 3.95
N GLY A 202 3.69 5.44 3.19
CA GLY A 202 4.92 5.02 2.53
C GLY A 202 6.16 5.47 3.31
N SER A 203 7.20 5.96 2.61
CA SER A 203 8.35 6.62 3.25
C SER A 203 7.94 7.88 4.03
N GLY A 204 7.03 8.69 3.47
CA GLY A 204 6.23 9.71 4.14
C GLY A 204 4.77 9.32 4.18
N VAL A 205 3.88 10.29 4.46
CA VAL A 205 2.43 10.07 4.57
C VAL A 205 1.68 11.10 3.74
N SER A 206 0.75 10.64 2.92
CA SER A 206 -0.24 11.49 2.26
C SER A 206 -1.64 11.16 2.77
N ILE A 207 -2.45 12.19 3.00
CA ILE A 207 -3.84 12.05 3.47
C ILE A 207 -4.76 12.67 2.45
N LEU A 208 -5.71 11.88 1.94
CA LEU A 208 -6.67 12.26 0.92
C LEU A 208 -8.08 12.20 1.47
N LEU A 209 -8.90 13.15 1.06
CA LEU A 209 -10.36 13.05 1.15
C LEU A 209 -10.87 12.49 -0.18
N VAL A 210 -11.64 11.41 -0.13
CA VAL A 210 -12.28 10.78 -1.29
C VAL A 210 -13.79 10.97 -1.15
N GLU A 211 -14.36 11.79 -2.02
CA GLU A 211 -15.78 12.15 -2.03
C GLU A 211 -16.58 11.29 -3.03
N SER A 212 -15.90 10.80 -4.07
CA SER A 212 -16.43 9.83 -5.06
C SER A 212 -15.28 9.14 -5.78
N GLY A 213 -15.55 8.21 -6.70
CA GLY A 213 -14.53 7.53 -7.52
C GLY A 213 -13.63 8.48 -8.31
N GLU A 214 -14.17 9.62 -8.73
CA GLU A 214 -13.47 10.61 -9.56
C GLU A 214 -13.14 11.92 -8.80
N LYS A 215 -13.71 12.11 -7.61
CA LYS A 215 -13.53 13.33 -6.83
C LYS A 215 -12.79 13.05 -5.55
N PHE A 216 -11.53 13.38 -5.55
CA PHE A 216 -10.65 13.27 -4.39
C PHE A 216 -9.63 14.41 -4.36
N SER A 217 -9.09 14.69 -3.20
CA SER A 217 -8.08 15.73 -3.01
C SER A 217 -7.13 15.39 -1.87
N ARG A 218 -5.87 15.79 -2.01
CA ARG A 218 -4.89 15.72 -0.93
C ARG A 218 -5.17 16.84 0.06
N ILE A 219 -5.53 16.47 1.30
CA ILE A 219 -5.91 17.42 2.35
C ILE A 219 -4.82 17.65 3.39
N SER A 220 -3.90 16.69 3.56
CA SER A 220 -2.80 16.80 4.53
C SER A 220 -1.68 15.80 4.22
N GLY A 221 -0.69 15.73 5.10
CA GLY A 221 0.41 14.76 5.07
C GLY A 221 1.47 15.08 6.10
N THR A 222 2.42 14.18 6.27
CA THR A 222 3.59 14.37 7.12
C THR A 222 4.80 13.64 6.54
N SER A 223 6.00 14.18 6.79
CA SER A 223 7.25 13.49 6.47
C SER A 223 7.59 12.37 7.47
N LEU A 224 6.86 12.26 8.58
CA LEU A 224 7.05 11.22 9.59
C LEU A 224 6.29 9.96 9.18
N GLY A 225 6.91 9.11 8.39
CA GLY A 225 6.34 7.86 7.89
C GLY A 225 7.28 6.66 8.07
N GLY A 226 7.11 5.65 7.23
CA GLY A 226 7.90 4.42 7.27
C GLY A 226 9.40 4.66 7.05
N GLY A 227 9.76 5.61 6.20
CA GLY A 227 11.16 6.01 6.00
C GLY A 227 11.78 6.62 7.25
N THR A 228 11.01 7.41 8.02
CA THR A 228 11.47 7.96 9.30
C THR A 228 11.66 6.85 10.33
N PHE A 229 10.70 5.92 10.43
CA PHE A 229 10.81 4.77 11.33
C PHE A 229 12.07 3.96 11.06
N LEU A 230 12.27 3.51 9.82
CA LEU A 230 13.45 2.73 9.45
C LEU A 230 14.75 3.53 9.65
N GLY A 231 14.80 4.78 9.20
CA GLY A 231 15.99 5.63 9.32
C GLY A 231 16.40 5.85 10.79
N LEU A 232 15.44 6.05 11.69
CA LEU A 232 15.73 6.16 13.12
C LEU A 232 16.14 4.82 13.74
N CYS A 233 15.53 3.69 13.33
CA CYS A 233 15.96 2.37 13.75
C CYS A 233 17.42 2.11 13.34
N CYS A 234 17.77 2.31 12.08
CA CYS A 234 19.14 2.15 11.61
C CYS A 234 20.14 3.07 12.32
N LEU A 235 19.72 4.29 12.68
CA LEU A 235 20.58 5.27 13.35
C LEU A 235 20.79 4.98 14.83
N LEU A 236 19.76 4.49 15.53
CA LEU A 236 19.76 4.36 17.00
C LEU A 236 19.93 2.92 17.49
N THR A 237 19.84 1.95 16.59
CA THR A 237 20.04 0.52 16.86
C THR A 237 20.97 -0.09 15.82
N ASN A 238 21.23 -1.39 15.88
CA ASN A 238 22.02 -2.10 14.87
C ASN A 238 21.15 -2.72 13.75
N CYS A 239 19.94 -2.22 13.54
CA CYS A 239 19.00 -2.72 12.55
C CYS A 239 19.44 -2.34 11.12
N ALA A 240 19.29 -3.26 10.17
CA ALA A 240 19.64 -3.07 8.76
C ALA A 240 18.44 -3.09 7.81
N SER A 241 17.26 -3.58 8.24
CA SER A 241 16.08 -3.73 7.38
C SER A 241 14.77 -3.36 8.10
N PHE A 242 13.72 -3.13 7.31
CA PHE A 242 12.38 -2.83 7.84
C PHE A 242 11.79 -4.02 8.60
N GLU A 243 11.97 -5.22 8.09
CA GLU A 243 11.52 -6.47 8.70
C GLU A 243 12.22 -6.72 10.03
N GLU A 244 13.53 -6.46 10.10
CA GLU A 244 14.29 -6.55 11.35
C GLU A 244 13.82 -5.52 12.38
N ALA A 245 13.60 -4.26 11.94
CA ALA A 245 13.09 -3.21 12.82
C ALA A 245 11.71 -3.56 13.40
N LEU A 246 10.82 -4.17 12.59
CA LEU A 246 9.52 -4.66 13.07
C LEU A 246 9.67 -5.80 14.07
N SER A 247 10.52 -6.78 13.79
CA SER A 247 10.78 -7.91 14.70
C SER A 247 11.33 -7.42 16.05
N MET A 248 12.27 -6.47 16.03
CA MET A 248 12.76 -5.84 17.26
C MET A 248 11.64 -5.12 18.01
N ALA A 249 10.78 -4.36 17.30
CA ALA A 249 9.67 -3.65 17.92
C ALA A 249 8.61 -4.58 18.52
N GLU A 250 8.43 -5.79 17.98
CA GLU A 250 7.51 -6.80 18.55
C GLU A 250 7.94 -7.25 19.94
N GLU A 251 9.24 -7.38 20.16
CA GLU A 251 9.80 -7.83 21.43
C GLU A 251 10.11 -6.68 22.42
N GLY A 252 10.00 -5.43 21.99
CA GLY A 252 10.35 -4.25 22.76
C GLY A 252 9.19 -3.72 23.63
N ASP A 253 9.56 -2.90 24.61
CA ASP A 253 8.64 -2.20 25.51
C ASP A 253 8.88 -0.68 25.49
N SER A 254 7.99 0.06 24.80
CA SER A 254 8.09 1.52 24.69
C SER A 254 7.93 2.24 26.02
N THR A 255 7.32 1.62 27.03
CA THR A 255 7.12 2.26 28.34
C THR A 255 8.43 2.52 29.10
N LYS A 256 9.51 1.83 28.72
CA LYS A 256 10.85 2.10 29.26
C LYS A 256 11.48 3.35 28.65
N VAL A 257 11.05 3.74 27.46
CA VAL A 257 11.57 4.86 26.67
C VAL A 257 10.70 6.09 26.81
N ASP A 258 9.38 5.90 26.70
CA ASP A 258 8.37 6.95 26.73
C ASP A 258 8.00 7.33 28.16
N LYS A 259 7.76 8.63 28.39
CA LYS A 259 7.20 9.12 29.65
C LYS A 259 5.68 9.06 29.57
N LEU A 260 5.07 8.36 30.51
CA LEU A 260 3.64 8.16 30.59
C LEU A 260 2.95 9.22 31.48
N VAL A 261 1.64 9.31 31.35
CA VAL A 261 0.81 10.21 32.20
C VAL A 261 1.03 9.91 33.68
N ARG A 262 1.05 8.62 34.08
CA ARG A 262 1.32 8.20 35.45
C ARG A 262 2.70 8.61 35.97
N ASP A 263 3.71 8.71 35.10
CA ASP A 263 5.06 9.15 35.51
C ASP A 263 5.09 10.64 35.89
N ILE A 264 4.09 11.42 35.47
CA ILE A 264 3.97 12.85 35.72
C ILE A 264 2.97 13.13 36.87
N TYR A 265 1.80 12.47 36.82
CA TYR A 265 0.66 12.74 37.68
C TYR A 265 0.48 11.70 38.80
N GLY A 266 1.25 10.61 38.80
CA GLY A 266 1.15 9.52 39.78
C GLY A 266 -0.01 8.54 39.52
N GLY A 267 -0.76 8.71 38.44
CA GLY A 267 -1.90 7.89 38.05
C GLY A 267 -2.63 8.48 36.83
N ASP A 268 -3.94 8.22 36.70
CA ASP A 268 -4.78 8.78 35.64
C ASP A 268 -4.96 10.30 35.86
N TYR A 269 -4.94 11.06 34.76
CA TYR A 269 -5.30 12.47 34.78
C TYR A 269 -6.79 12.63 34.46
N THR A 270 -7.61 12.34 35.42
CA THR A 270 -9.09 12.20 35.28
C THR A 270 -9.77 13.47 34.79
N LYS A 271 -9.24 14.67 35.11
CA LYS A 271 -9.80 15.97 34.67
C LYS A 271 -9.91 16.07 33.16
N PHE A 272 -8.99 15.44 32.41
CA PHE A 272 -8.98 15.43 30.95
C PHE A 272 -9.25 14.04 30.36
N GLY A 273 -9.60 13.05 31.20
CA GLY A 273 -9.87 11.68 30.74
C GLY A 273 -8.65 10.97 30.13
N LEU A 274 -7.44 11.29 30.63
CA LEU A 274 -6.21 10.68 30.20
C LEU A 274 -5.81 9.50 31.10
N PRO A 275 -5.83 8.27 30.64
CA PRO A 275 -5.34 7.11 31.38
C PRO A 275 -3.87 7.25 31.75
N GLY A 276 -3.48 6.71 32.89
CA GLY A 276 -2.10 6.77 33.38
C GLY A 276 -1.07 6.09 32.50
N ASP A 277 -1.49 5.13 31.68
CA ASP A 277 -0.67 4.42 30.69
C ASP A 277 -0.57 5.14 29.33
N SER A 278 -1.30 6.24 29.14
CA SER A 278 -1.15 7.08 27.95
C SER A 278 0.23 7.72 27.88
N ILE A 279 0.79 7.82 26.67
CA ILE A 279 2.07 8.48 26.45
C ILE A 279 1.90 9.98 26.59
N ALA A 280 2.61 10.58 27.54
CA ALA A 280 2.68 12.02 27.74
C ALA A 280 3.82 12.67 26.95
N SER A 281 4.95 11.95 26.79
CA SER A 281 6.09 12.42 26.01
C SER A 281 6.85 11.24 25.42
N SER A 282 6.79 11.10 24.10
CA SER A 282 7.60 10.12 23.37
C SER A 282 9.09 10.38 23.63
N PHE A 283 9.83 9.32 23.90
CA PHE A 283 11.25 9.38 24.30
C PHE A 283 11.53 10.20 25.57
N GLY A 284 10.50 10.56 26.34
CA GLY A 284 10.63 11.48 27.46
C GLY A 284 11.50 10.99 28.62
N LYS A 285 11.72 9.67 28.75
CA LYS A 285 12.64 9.10 29.75
C LYS A 285 14.11 9.16 29.32
N MET A 286 14.38 9.36 28.03
CA MET A 286 15.73 9.34 27.45
C MET A 286 16.55 10.60 27.74
N THR A 287 15.98 11.57 28.45
CA THR A 287 16.72 12.73 28.97
C THR A 287 17.67 12.36 30.11
N SER A 288 17.42 11.24 30.83
CA SER A 288 18.28 10.72 31.88
C SER A 288 19.34 9.78 31.31
N GLU A 289 20.59 9.92 31.77
CA GLU A 289 21.70 9.04 31.40
C GLU A 289 21.51 7.62 31.92
N GLU A 290 21.01 7.50 33.15
CA GLU A 290 20.68 6.22 33.76
C GLU A 290 19.66 5.43 32.93
N ASN A 291 18.57 6.10 32.47
CA ASN A 291 17.57 5.47 31.64
C ASN A 291 18.16 5.06 30.28
N ARG A 292 18.97 5.92 29.62
CA ARG A 292 19.61 5.57 28.35
C ARG A 292 20.49 4.32 28.43
N SER A 293 21.17 4.11 29.56
CA SER A 293 22.03 2.93 29.75
C SER A 293 21.27 1.63 30.01
N SER A 294 19.98 1.72 30.35
CA SER A 294 19.13 0.57 30.74
C SER A 294 18.20 0.08 29.64
N VAL A 295 17.99 0.85 28.57
CA VAL A 295 17.09 0.46 27.47
C VAL A 295 17.80 -0.38 26.41
N SER A 296 17.06 -1.33 25.84
CA SER A 296 17.53 -2.17 24.74
C SER A 296 17.19 -1.57 23.38
N ASP A 297 17.88 -2.02 22.33
CA ASP A 297 17.56 -1.68 20.94
C ASP A 297 16.11 -2.03 20.57
N LYS A 298 15.57 -3.13 21.14
CA LYS A 298 14.17 -3.54 20.96
C LYS A 298 13.20 -2.52 21.56
N ASP A 299 13.49 -2.03 22.77
CA ASP A 299 12.69 -1.00 23.44
C ASP A 299 12.69 0.32 22.63
N LEU A 300 13.84 0.70 22.08
CA LEU A 300 13.97 1.85 21.19
C LEU A 300 13.17 1.66 19.89
N ALA A 301 13.29 0.50 19.23
CA ALA A 301 12.53 0.20 18.02
C ALA A 301 11.01 0.26 18.28
N ARG A 302 10.54 -0.29 19.41
CA ARG A 302 9.14 -0.20 19.83
C ARG A 302 8.69 1.24 20.05
N ALA A 303 9.48 2.06 20.73
CA ALA A 303 9.16 3.47 21.00
C ALA A 303 9.10 4.29 19.70
N MET A 304 10.02 4.05 18.76
CA MET A 304 9.99 4.69 17.44
C MET A 304 8.74 4.31 16.64
N LEU A 305 8.39 3.02 16.59
CA LEU A 305 7.18 2.54 15.93
C LEU A 305 5.93 3.21 16.51
N VAL A 306 5.80 3.21 17.84
CA VAL A 306 4.66 3.81 18.56
C VAL A 306 4.59 5.33 18.32
N THR A 307 5.72 6.03 18.38
CA THR A 307 5.79 7.48 18.15
C THR A 307 5.30 7.85 16.76
N ILE A 308 5.83 7.19 15.72
CA ILE A 308 5.45 7.46 14.33
C ILE A 308 3.97 7.12 14.11
N THR A 309 3.53 5.95 14.56
CA THR A 309 2.14 5.49 14.40
C THR A 309 1.14 6.43 15.07
N ASN A 310 1.40 6.84 16.32
CA ASN A 310 0.52 7.75 17.08
C ASN A 310 0.44 9.14 16.42
N ASN A 311 1.54 9.67 15.88
CA ASN A 311 1.53 10.92 15.12
C ASN A 311 0.65 10.80 13.86
N ILE A 312 0.80 9.74 13.09
CA ILE A 312 -0.03 9.48 11.91
C ILE A 312 -1.51 9.39 12.30
N GLY A 313 -1.83 8.60 13.33
CA GLY A 313 -3.19 8.45 13.85
C GLY A 313 -3.80 9.78 14.30
N SER A 314 -3.03 10.61 15.02
CA SER A 314 -3.47 11.92 15.47
C SER A 314 -3.81 12.86 14.31
N ILE A 315 -2.95 12.95 13.30
CA ILE A 315 -3.18 13.78 12.10
C ILE A 315 -4.38 13.24 11.32
N ALA A 316 -4.47 11.93 11.10
CA ALA A 316 -5.57 11.29 10.39
C ALA A 316 -6.92 11.58 11.06
N ARG A 317 -6.97 11.46 12.41
CA ARG A 317 -8.17 11.77 13.19
C ARG A 317 -8.57 13.24 13.05
N MET A 318 -7.61 14.17 13.13
CA MET A 318 -7.90 15.60 12.97
C MET A 318 -8.45 15.91 11.58
N CYS A 319 -7.90 15.29 10.54
CA CYS A 319 -8.46 15.40 9.18
C CYS A 319 -9.89 14.88 9.12
N ALA A 320 -10.16 13.71 9.72
CA ALA A 320 -11.48 13.09 9.74
C ALA A 320 -12.52 13.98 10.47
N VAL A 321 -12.15 14.55 11.61
CA VAL A 321 -13.01 15.52 12.34
C VAL A 321 -13.30 16.75 11.49
N ASN A 322 -12.28 17.36 10.89
CA ASN A 322 -12.42 18.59 10.11
C ASN A 322 -13.31 18.40 8.88
N HIS A 323 -13.27 17.23 8.26
CA HIS A 323 -14.07 16.90 7.07
C HIS A 323 -15.36 16.13 7.40
N LYS A 324 -15.65 15.86 8.69
CA LYS A 324 -16.84 15.13 9.17
C LYS A 324 -16.96 13.74 8.55
N VAL A 325 -15.85 13.03 8.45
CA VAL A 325 -15.75 11.69 7.89
C VAL A 325 -15.52 10.70 9.04
N GLU A 326 -16.22 9.58 9.01
CA GLU A 326 -16.16 8.55 10.06
C GLU A 326 -15.27 7.36 9.67
N ARG A 327 -14.96 7.20 8.39
CA ARG A 327 -14.18 6.09 7.84
C ARG A 327 -12.80 6.55 7.42
N VAL A 328 -11.77 5.93 7.99
CA VAL A 328 -10.37 6.22 7.67
C VAL A 328 -9.70 4.94 7.21
N VAL A 329 -9.36 4.89 5.93
CA VAL A 329 -8.70 3.76 5.27
C VAL A 329 -7.20 3.96 5.33
N PHE A 330 -6.51 3.09 6.03
CA PHE A 330 -5.06 3.11 6.16
C PHE A 330 -4.45 2.12 5.16
N VAL A 331 -3.55 2.60 4.33
CA VAL A 331 -2.86 1.83 3.29
C VAL A 331 -1.36 2.16 3.25
N GLY A 332 -0.62 1.45 2.45
CA GLY A 332 0.80 1.68 2.21
C GLY A 332 1.71 0.65 2.87
N ASN A 333 2.92 0.53 2.34
CA ASN A 333 3.84 -0.55 2.70
C ASN A 333 4.29 -0.56 4.18
N PHE A 334 4.19 0.57 4.89
CA PHE A 334 4.47 0.64 6.33
C PHE A 334 3.58 -0.31 7.15
N LEU A 335 2.37 -0.60 6.69
CA LEU A 335 1.42 -1.48 7.38
C LEU A 335 1.65 -2.96 7.10
N ARG A 336 2.45 -3.27 6.08
CA ARG A 336 2.70 -4.65 5.68
C ARG A 336 3.39 -5.44 6.79
N GLY A 337 2.73 -6.49 7.27
CA GLY A 337 3.18 -7.28 8.41
C GLY A 337 3.18 -6.53 9.75
N ASN A 338 2.86 -5.24 9.76
CA ASN A 338 2.93 -4.36 10.93
C ASN A 338 1.61 -4.36 11.71
N THR A 339 1.27 -5.49 12.29
CA THR A 339 0.04 -5.66 13.09
C THR A 339 -0.01 -4.70 14.29
N ILE A 340 1.14 -4.34 14.86
CA ILE A 340 1.23 -3.39 15.98
C ILE A 340 0.71 -2.02 15.56
N ALA A 341 1.22 -1.47 14.45
CA ALA A 341 0.77 -0.18 13.95
C ALA A 341 -0.72 -0.20 13.59
N MET A 342 -1.21 -1.25 12.92
CA MET A 342 -2.63 -1.38 12.60
C MET A 342 -3.52 -1.34 13.86
N LYS A 343 -3.16 -2.10 14.90
CA LYS A 343 -3.91 -2.11 16.16
C LYS A 343 -3.86 -0.79 16.91
N LEU A 344 -2.70 -0.13 16.91
CA LEU A 344 -2.55 1.20 17.51
C LEU A 344 -3.40 2.26 16.78
N LEU A 345 -3.39 2.26 15.44
CA LEU A 345 -4.23 3.14 14.62
C LEU A 345 -5.72 2.88 14.88
N ALA A 346 -6.12 1.60 14.91
CA ALA A 346 -7.49 1.22 15.20
C ALA A 346 -7.93 1.69 16.58
N PHE A 347 -7.10 1.45 17.60
CA PHE A 347 -7.36 1.94 18.97
C PHE A 347 -7.46 3.47 19.03
N ALA A 348 -6.53 4.18 18.37
CA ALA A 348 -6.54 5.64 18.38
C ALA A 348 -7.80 6.22 17.73
N MET A 349 -8.25 5.63 16.59
CA MET A 349 -9.49 6.07 15.93
C MET A 349 -10.70 5.81 16.82
N ASP A 350 -10.85 4.62 17.37
CA ASP A 350 -11.98 4.24 18.20
C ASP A 350 -12.03 5.05 19.51
N TYR A 351 -10.94 5.01 20.28
CA TYR A 351 -10.85 5.61 21.61
C TYR A 351 -11.07 7.12 21.60
N TRP A 352 -10.29 7.85 20.78
CA TRP A 352 -10.35 9.31 20.76
C TRP A 352 -11.56 9.87 20.01
N SER A 353 -12.27 9.07 19.25
CA SER A 353 -13.56 9.43 18.62
C SER A 353 -14.76 8.99 19.45
N LYS A 354 -14.55 8.27 20.55
CA LYS A 354 -15.59 7.64 21.35
C LYS A 354 -16.45 6.65 20.53
N GLY A 355 -15.80 5.87 19.66
CA GLY A 355 -16.43 4.86 18.81
C GLY A 355 -17.08 5.38 17.52
N THR A 356 -16.99 6.69 17.23
CA THR A 356 -17.63 7.25 16.01
C THR A 356 -16.80 7.06 14.75
N MET A 357 -15.46 6.91 14.87
CA MET A 357 -14.59 6.72 13.74
C MET A 357 -14.08 5.28 13.65
N LYS A 358 -14.01 4.76 12.44
CA LYS A 358 -13.51 3.42 12.17
C LYS A 358 -12.24 3.46 11.34
N ALA A 359 -11.19 2.80 11.83
CA ALA A 359 -9.98 2.53 11.07
C ALA A 359 -10.19 1.28 10.23
N LEU A 360 -10.06 1.42 8.92
CA LEU A 360 -10.18 0.35 7.93
C LEU A 360 -8.81 0.05 7.35
N PHE A 361 -8.57 -1.22 7.06
CA PHE A 361 -7.33 -1.74 6.47
C PHE A 361 -7.67 -2.61 5.28
N LEU A 362 -6.75 -2.70 4.33
CA LEU A 362 -6.91 -3.50 3.13
C LEU A 362 -5.79 -4.55 3.07
N LYS A 363 -6.05 -5.72 2.46
CA LYS A 363 -5.07 -6.82 2.39
C LYS A 363 -3.91 -6.51 1.45
N HIS A 364 -4.19 -5.83 0.32
CA HIS A 364 -3.22 -5.49 -0.71
C HIS A 364 -2.50 -4.16 -0.45
N GLU A 365 -2.30 -3.80 0.83
CA GLU A 365 -1.57 -2.57 1.18
C GLU A 365 -0.22 -2.49 0.45
N GLY A 366 0.04 -1.32 -0.13
CA GLY A 366 1.26 -1.05 -0.89
C GLY A 366 1.17 -1.30 -2.40
N TYR A 367 0.17 -2.04 -2.91
CA TYR A 367 0.05 -2.34 -4.35
C TYR A 367 -0.97 -1.50 -5.11
N PHE A 368 -1.74 -0.66 -4.43
CA PHE A 368 -2.82 0.09 -5.07
C PHE A 368 -2.33 1.06 -6.15
N GLY A 369 -1.18 1.73 -5.94
CA GLY A 369 -0.57 2.57 -6.97
C GLY A 369 -0.25 1.81 -8.25
N ALA A 370 0.37 0.63 -8.14
CA ALA A 370 0.68 -0.21 -9.29
C ALA A 370 -0.58 -0.79 -9.95
N SER A 371 -1.61 -1.13 -9.16
CA SER A 371 -2.91 -1.58 -9.68
C SER A 371 -3.62 -0.49 -10.46
N GLY A 372 -3.63 0.76 -9.95
CA GLY A 372 -4.16 1.92 -10.66
C GLY A 372 -3.40 2.21 -11.95
N ALA A 373 -2.06 2.16 -11.93
CA ALA A 373 -1.26 2.33 -13.14
C ALA A 373 -1.58 1.27 -14.21
N LEU A 374 -1.89 0.02 -13.81
CA LEU A 374 -2.36 -1.02 -14.72
C LEU A 374 -3.71 -0.65 -15.35
N LEU A 375 -4.65 -0.09 -14.58
CA LEU A 375 -5.95 0.37 -15.09
C LEU A 375 -5.82 1.52 -16.09
N GLU A 376 -4.93 2.47 -15.83
CA GLU A 376 -4.66 3.60 -16.72
C GLU A 376 -4.12 3.13 -18.09
N LEU A 377 -3.32 2.05 -18.12
CA LEU A 377 -2.89 1.42 -19.36
C LEU A 377 -4.10 0.98 -20.19
N MET A 378 -5.10 0.38 -19.53
CA MET A 378 -6.31 -0.11 -20.18
C MET A 378 -7.17 1.02 -20.73
N THR A 379 -7.34 2.11 -19.99
CA THR A 379 -8.12 3.28 -20.42
C THR A 379 -7.54 3.92 -21.68
N ARG A 380 -6.22 4.13 -21.72
CA ARG A 380 -5.55 4.71 -22.92
C ARG A 380 -5.53 3.80 -24.14
N MET A 381 -5.50 2.49 -23.95
CA MET A 381 -5.61 1.56 -25.08
C MET A 381 -6.98 1.67 -25.75
N ASN A 382 -8.00 2.04 -24.97
CA ASN A 382 -9.35 2.30 -25.47
C ASN A 382 -9.43 3.57 -26.30
N GLU A 383 -8.90 4.68 -25.81
CA GLU A 383 -8.93 5.99 -26.49
C GLU A 383 -8.20 5.95 -27.84
N ASN A 384 -7.11 5.18 -27.96
CA ASN A 384 -6.37 5.05 -29.21
C ASN A 384 -7.02 4.08 -30.22
N GLY A 385 -8.00 3.27 -29.80
CA GLY A 385 -8.79 2.40 -30.69
C GLY A 385 -9.96 3.11 -31.38
N GLU A 386 -10.43 4.23 -30.82
CA GLU A 386 -11.52 5.03 -31.40
C GLU A 386 -11.06 6.06 -32.46
N SER A 387 -9.74 6.30 -32.62
CA SER A 387 -9.20 7.33 -33.53
C SER A 387 -8.81 6.81 -34.92
N THR A 388 -9.29 5.65 -35.34
CA THR A 388 -9.01 5.08 -36.69
C THR A 388 -10.31 4.68 -37.42
N ASP A 389 -11.27 5.60 -37.50
CA ASP A 389 -12.35 5.57 -38.51
C ASP A 389 -12.47 6.95 -39.20
#